data_8a1f0f36fdc42ff5da572d07c7508bd0
#
_entry.id   8a1f0f36fdc42ff5da572d07c7508bd0
#
_cell.length_a   1.000
_cell.length_b   1.000
_cell.length_c   1.000
_cell.angle_alpha   90.00
_cell.angle_beta   90.00
_cell.angle_gamma   90.00
#
_symmetry.space_group_name_H-M   'P 1'
#
loop_
_entity.id
_entity.type
_entity.pdbx_description
1 polymer ?
#
loop_
_entity_poly.entity_id
_entity_poly.type
_entity_poly.pdbx_seq_one_letter_code
_entity_poly.pdbx_strand_id
1 'polypeptide(L)'
;MRMLYFSKHLALTCIGLAAIFATNAQAVEQIKPQVDASALPALGWHEPNPLRGNAEAAAIGKAAFNQSCAVCHGQDAIGTRSPAPDLRRIGMGCRRIQDAALRQRCQGDADAFFIKSVRYGKQKFGIVHMPPWEGLLAPELAWALRSFVETAPKGTGIQSLSPTAAATQ
;
A
#
# COMPACT_ATOMS: atom_id res chain seq x y z
N MET A 1 56.47 -49.61 -40.32
CA MET A 1 56.81 -50.16 -38.99
C MET A 1 56.52 -49.06 -37.95
N ARG A 2 55.65 -49.37 -37.00
CA ARG A 2 55.32 -48.67 -35.74
C ARG A 2 54.80 -47.24 -35.83
N MET A 3 53.47 -47.14 -35.58
CA MET A 3 52.89 -46.82 -34.27
C MET A 3 53.17 -45.34 -33.87
N LEU A 4 52.10 -44.64 -33.72
CA LEU A 4 51.76 -44.17 -32.41
C LEU A 4 50.35 -43.56 -32.40
N TYR A 5 49.50 -44.24 -31.71
CA TYR A 5 48.34 -43.81 -30.93
C TYR A 5 48.74 -42.67 -29.97
N PHE A 6 47.81 -41.84 -29.71
CA PHE A 6 47.61 -40.98 -28.56
C PHE A 6 47.14 -39.59 -29.04
N SER A 7 46.10 -39.00 -28.70
CA SER A 7 45.19 -39.18 -27.59
C SER A 7 43.90 -38.39 -27.91
N LYS A 8 42.86 -39.07 -28.10
CA LYS A 8 41.50 -38.52 -28.06
C LYS A 8 41.04 -38.54 -26.60
N HIS A 9 41.26 -37.60 -25.78
CA HIS A 9 40.58 -37.43 -24.47
C HIS A 9 41.11 -36.17 -23.82
N LEU A 10 40.60 -35.00 -24.23
CA LEU A 10 40.56 -33.82 -23.35
C LEU A 10 39.62 -32.74 -23.92
N ALA A 11 38.39 -33.10 -24.08
CA ALA A 11 37.39 -32.07 -24.44
C ALA A 11 36.03 -32.47 -23.81
N LEU A 12 36.01 -32.71 -22.52
CA LEU A 12 34.77 -32.88 -21.77
C LEU A 12 35.05 -32.52 -20.33
N THR A 13 34.87 -31.27 -19.93
CA THR A 13 34.50 -30.86 -18.56
C THR A 13 34.56 -29.35 -18.41
N CYS A 14 33.73 -28.62 -19.15
CA CYS A 14 33.39 -27.24 -18.82
C CYS A 14 31.90 -27.00 -19.05
N ILE A 15 31.08 -28.01 -18.77
CA ILE A 15 29.62 -27.81 -18.65
C ILE A 15 29.30 -27.97 -17.19
N GLY A 16 29.04 -26.89 -16.53
CA GLY A 16 28.50 -26.97 -15.18
C GLY A 16 29.03 -25.89 -14.27
N LEU A 17 28.39 -24.79 -14.25
CA LEU A 17 27.93 -24.01 -13.10
C LEU A 17 27.55 -22.59 -13.56
N ALA A 18 26.63 -22.48 -14.49
CA ALA A 18 25.80 -21.29 -14.52
C ALA A 18 24.79 -21.46 -13.39
N ALA A 19 25.21 -21.21 -12.16
CA ALA A 19 24.32 -21.03 -11.03
C ALA A 19 23.41 -19.85 -11.36
N ILE A 20 22.19 -20.16 -11.71
CA ILE A 20 21.11 -19.21 -11.91
C ILE A 20 20.89 -18.56 -10.55
N PHE A 21 21.53 -17.43 -10.29
CA PHE A 21 21.08 -16.51 -9.26
C PHE A 21 19.75 -15.89 -9.75
N ALA A 22 18.68 -16.66 -9.63
CA ALA A 22 17.34 -16.11 -9.65
C ALA A 22 17.26 -15.22 -8.42
N THR A 23 17.56 -13.95 -8.58
CA THR A 23 17.21 -12.93 -7.59
C THR A 23 15.68 -12.93 -7.52
N ASN A 24 15.15 -13.63 -6.52
CA ASN A 24 13.76 -13.50 -6.14
C ASN A 24 13.55 -12.05 -5.67
N ALA A 25 13.25 -11.15 -6.60
CA ALA A 25 12.58 -9.92 -6.27
C ALA A 25 11.20 -10.33 -5.75
N GLN A 26 11.10 -10.49 -4.44
CA GLN A 26 9.81 -10.76 -3.79
C GLN A 26 8.98 -9.50 -3.94
N ALA A 27 8.14 -9.47 -4.97
CA ALA A 27 7.07 -8.52 -5.05
C ALA A 27 6.18 -8.76 -3.81
N VAL A 28 5.89 -7.70 -3.06
CA VAL A 28 4.94 -7.80 -1.93
C VAL A 28 3.63 -8.33 -2.50
N GLU A 29 3.24 -9.52 -2.07
CA GLU A 29 1.99 -10.12 -2.51
C GLU A 29 0.82 -9.24 -2.11
N GLN A 30 -0.02 -8.88 -3.09
CA GLN A 30 -1.20 -8.07 -2.87
C GLN A 30 -2.32 -8.96 -2.34
N ILE A 31 -2.67 -8.78 -1.09
CA ILE A 31 -3.79 -9.48 -0.47
C ILE A 31 -5.06 -8.68 -0.73
N LYS A 32 -5.98 -9.23 -1.54
CA LYS A 32 -7.31 -8.65 -1.72
C LYS A 32 -8.07 -8.68 -0.40
N PRO A 33 -8.58 -7.53 0.10
CA PRO A 33 -9.28 -7.51 1.37
C PRO A 33 -10.60 -8.29 1.29
N GLN A 34 -10.87 -9.07 2.33
CA GLN A 34 -12.11 -9.84 2.50
C GLN A 34 -12.98 -9.09 3.50
N VAL A 35 -13.79 -8.16 2.98
CA VAL A 35 -14.72 -7.35 3.77
C VAL A 35 -16.10 -7.38 3.13
N ASP A 36 -17.14 -7.30 3.93
CA ASP A 36 -18.48 -7.06 3.43
C ASP A 36 -18.63 -5.58 3.05
N ALA A 37 -18.73 -5.34 1.76
CA ALA A 37 -18.91 -4.01 1.18
C ALA A 37 -20.32 -3.78 0.64
N SER A 38 -21.28 -4.66 0.94
CA SER A 38 -22.64 -4.61 0.43
C SER A 38 -23.42 -3.34 0.83
N ALA A 39 -23.01 -2.71 1.95
CA ALA A 39 -23.57 -1.43 2.41
C ALA A 39 -23.06 -0.23 1.60
N LEU A 40 -22.03 -0.40 0.77
CA LEU A 40 -21.50 0.69 -0.05
C LEU A 40 -22.28 0.82 -1.35
N PRO A 41 -22.61 2.06 -1.78
CA PRO A 41 -23.22 2.27 -3.09
C PRO A 41 -22.24 1.93 -4.21
N ALA A 42 -22.75 1.50 -5.36
CA ALA A 42 -21.92 1.35 -6.56
C ALA A 42 -21.36 2.71 -6.99
N LEU A 43 -20.05 2.81 -7.10
CA LEU A 43 -19.34 4.06 -7.40
C LEU A 43 -18.32 3.86 -8.53
N GLY A 44 -17.99 4.96 -9.20
CA GLY A 44 -16.88 5.04 -10.14
C GLY A 44 -15.61 5.61 -9.51
N TRP A 45 -14.56 5.73 -10.34
CA TRP A 45 -13.27 6.31 -9.94
C TRP A 45 -13.24 7.85 -10.08
N HIS A 46 -14.32 8.55 -9.73
CA HIS A 46 -14.37 10.01 -9.85
C HIS A 46 -14.09 10.69 -8.52
N GLU A 47 -13.57 11.91 -8.59
CA GLU A 47 -13.43 12.81 -7.43
C GLU A 47 -14.59 13.83 -7.42
N PRO A 48 -14.92 14.42 -6.26
CA PRO A 48 -14.38 14.20 -4.91
C PRO A 48 -14.96 12.95 -4.24
N ASN A 49 -14.35 12.53 -3.09
CA ASN A 49 -14.79 11.37 -2.32
C ASN A 49 -16.28 11.42 -1.98
N PRO A 50 -17.11 10.56 -2.58
CA PRO A 50 -18.56 10.58 -2.36
C PRO A 50 -18.98 10.01 -1.01
N LEU A 51 -18.07 9.28 -0.33
CA LEU A 51 -18.27 8.68 0.99
C LEU A 51 -17.71 9.52 2.15
N ARG A 52 -17.28 10.76 1.85
CA ARG A 52 -16.73 11.64 2.89
C ARG A 52 -17.76 11.89 4.00
N GLY A 53 -17.36 11.64 5.25
CA GLY A 53 -18.19 11.79 6.43
C GLY A 53 -19.13 10.61 6.73
N ASN A 54 -19.15 9.59 5.87
CA ASN A 54 -19.89 8.37 6.14
C ASN A 54 -19.09 7.47 7.10
N ALA A 55 -19.60 7.30 8.33
CA ALA A 55 -18.92 6.54 9.37
C ALA A 55 -18.88 5.03 9.08
N GLU A 56 -19.94 4.48 8.48
CA GLU A 56 -20.00 3.07 8.10
C GLU A 56 -18.99 2.76 6.99
N ALA A 57 -18.95 3.59 5.95
CA ALA A 57 -17.93 3.47 4.91
C ALA A 57 -16.51 3.56 5.47
N ALA A 58 -16.26 4.47 6.42
CA ALA A 58 -14.96 4.59 7.08
C ALA A 58 -14.61 3.33 7.89
N ALA A 59 -15.61 2.68 8.55
CA ALA A 59 -15.40 1.42 9.27
C ALA A 59 -15.03 0.26 8.32
N ILE A 60 -15.76 0.12 7.19
CA ILE A 60 -15.46 -0.85 6.14
C ILE A 60 -14.07 -0.58 5.57
N GLY A 61 -13.76 0.69 5.28
CA GLY A 61 -12.43 1.11 4.81
C GLY A 61 -11.31 0.78 5.79
N LYS A 62 -11.54 0.95 7.10
CA LYS A 62 -10.59 0.54 8.15
C LYS A 62 -10.31 -0.96 8.12
N ALA A 63 -11.36 -1.78 8.04
CA ALA A 63 -11.22 -3.22 7.99
C ALA A 63 -10.41 -3.67 6.75
N ALA A 64 -10.73 -3.12 5.56
CA ALA A 64 -10.00 -3.38 4.33
C ALA A 64 -8.54 -2.91 4.40
N PHE A 65 -8.32 -1.72 4.96
CA PHE A 65 -6.98 -1.14 5.13
C PHE A 65 -6.06 -2.05 5.95
N ASN A 66 -6.57 -2.51 7.09
CA ASN A 66 -5.79 -3.33 8.01
C ASN A 66 -5.45 -4.72 7.44
N GLN A 67 -6.23 -5.22 6.49
CA GLN A 67 -5.93 -6.49 5.82
C GLN A 67 -4.91 -6.34 4.69
N SER A 68 -4.92 -5.23 3.96
CA SER A 68 -4.22 -5.14 2.68
C SER A 68 -3.17 -4.04 2.63
N CYS A 69 -3.36 -2.92 3.33
CA CYS A 69 -2.52 -1.73 3.23
C CYS A 69 -1.57 -1.60 4.43
N ALA A 70 -1.99 -2.12 5.59
CA ALA A 70 -1.27 -1.95 6.85
C ALA A 70 0.13 -2.58 6.85
N VAL A 71 0.37 -3.60 6.03
CA VAL A 71 1.70 -4.24 5.89
C VAL A 71 2.79 -3.22 5.52
N CYS A 72 2.44 -2.21 4.73
CA CYS A 72 3.35 -1.14 4.34
C CYS A 72 3.06 0.18 5.05
N HIS A 73 1.79 0.50 5.33
CA HIS A 73 1.37 1.80 5.85
C HIS A 73 1.13 1.83 7.35
N GLY A 74 1.34 0.69 8.03
CA GLY A 74 1.11 0.54 9.47
C GLY A 74 -0.36 0.36 9.83
N GLN A 75 -0.58 -0.38 10.92
CA GLN A 75 -1.92 -0.65 11.45
C GLN A 75 -2.67 0.65 11.73
N ASP A 76 -3.95 0.69 11.39
CA ASP A 76 -4.80 1.87 11.54
C ASP A 76 -4.26 3.15 10.88
N ALA A 77 -3.47 2.99 9.80
CA ALA A 77 -2.76 4.05 9.09
C ALA A 77 -1.71 4.80 9.96
N ILE A 78 -1.28 4.22 11.08
CA ILE A 78 -0.28 4.80 11.98
C ILE A 78 1.12 4.43 11.49
N GLY A 79 1.54 5.07 10.42
CA GLY A 79 2.77 4.76 9.70
C GLY A 79 4.08 5.25 10.31
N THR A 80 4.19 5.44 11.63
CA THR A 80 5.38 6.04 12.27
C THR A 80 6.65 5.19 12.18
N ARG A 81 6.53 3.89 11.92
CA ARG A 81 7.64 2.95 11.73
C ARG A 81 7.56 2.18 10.41
N SER A 82 6.70 2.60 9.52
CA SER A 82 6.46 1.95 8.25
C SER A 82 7.43 2.46 7.17
N PRO A 83 7.83 1.63 6.22
CA PRO A 83 8.61 2.07 5.06
C PRO A 83 7.82 3.02 4.15
N ALA A 84 6.49 3.01 4.24
CA ALA A 84 5.61 3.85 3.43
C ALA A 84 5.23 5.16 4.15
N PRO A 85 4.86 6.21 3.40
CA PRO A 85 4.44 7.49 3.98
C PRO A 85 3.20 7.38 4.88
N ASP A 86 3.13 8.24 5.90
CA ASP A 86 1.95 8.41 6.74
C ASP A 86 0.79 9.01 5.94
N LEU A 87 -0.19 8.18 5.63
CA LEU A 87 -1.33 8.54 4.78
C LEU A 87 -2.26 9.56 5.45
N ARG A 88 -2.28 9.67 6.77
CA ARG A 88 -3.11 10.62 7.52
C ARG A 88 -2.79 12.08 7.22
N ARG A 89 -1.64 12.32 6.58
CA ARG A 89 -1.19 13.65 6.13
C ARG A 89 -1.86 14.11 4.85
N ILE A 90 -2.46 13.19 4.07
CA ILE A 90 -3.12 13.50 2.80
C ILE A 90 -4.35 14.38 3.05
N GLY A 91 -4.33 15.60 2.52
CA GLY A 91 -5.41 16.59 2.69
C GLY A 91 -5.50 17.20 4.09
N MET A 92 -4.54 16.96 4.99
CA MET A 92 -4.55 17.53 6.35
C MET A 92 -4.59 19.06 6.35
N GLY A 93 -3.88 19.69 5.43
CA GLY A 93 -3.86 21.15 5.28
C GLY A 93 -5.20 21.75 4.85
N CYS A 94 -6.01 20.99 4.10
CA CYS A 94 -7.29 21.48 3.57
C CYS A 94 -8.27 21.89 4.68
N ARG A 95 -8.21 21.26 5.85
CA ARG A 95 -9.10 21.58 6.99
C ARG A 95 -8.87 22.97 7.58
N ARG A 96 -7.69 23.56 7.36
CA ARG A 96 -7.35 24.92 7.87
C ARG A 96 -7.82 26.01 6.95
N ILE A 97 -8.27 25.69 5.74
CA ILE A 97 -8.75 26.65 4.76
C ILE A 97 -10.14 27.12 5.18
N GLN A 98 -10.29 28.44 5.42
CA GLN A 98 -11.56 29.03 5.85
C GLN A 98 -12.54 29.17 4.66
N ASP A 99 -12.03 29.56 3.49
CA ASP A 99 -12.83 29.64 2.28
C ASP A 99 -13.35 28.27 1.87
N ALA A 100 -14.68 28.12 1.78
CA ALA A 100 -15.33 26.84 1.53
C ALA A 100 -15.01 26.27 0.14
N ALA A 101 -14.98 27.14 -0.89
CA ALA A 101 -14.72 26.73 -2.27
C ALA A 101 -13.27 26.28 -2.44
N LEU A 102 -12.33 27.01 -1.84
CA LEU A 102 -10.92 26.63 -1.87
C LEU A 102 -10.67 25.35 -1.06
N ARG A 103 -11.32 25.20 0.10
CA ARG A 103 -11.23 23.96 0.88
C ARG A 103 -11.75 22.77 0.10
N GLN A 104 -12.87 22.90 -0.59
CA GLN A 104 -13.43 21.82 -1.42
C GLN A 104 -12.49 21.45 -2.56
N ARG A 105 -11.88 22.41 -3.25
CA ARG A 105 -10.87 22.14 -4.29
C ARG A 105 -9.66 21.40 -3.72
N CYS A 106 -9.13 21.88 -2.61
CA CYS A 106 -8.00 21.20 -1.93
C CYS A 106 -8.34 19.76 -1.55
N GLN A 107 -9.55 19.50 -1.08
CA GLN A 107 -10.01 18.14 -0.77
C GLN A 107 -10.12 17.29 -2.03
N GLY A 108 -10.66 17.83 -3.13
CA GLY A 108 -10.70 17.14 -4.43
C GLY A 108 -9.31 16.77 -4.93
N ASP A 109 -8.33 17.69 -4.85
CA ASP A 109 -6.94 17.41 -5.23
C ASP A 109 -6.33 16.27 -4.37
N ALA A 110 -6.61 16.30 -3.06
CA ALA A 110 -6.16 15.24 -2.15
C ALA A 110 -6.81 13.88 -2.47
N ASP A 111 -8.07 13.86 -2.86
CA ASP A 111 -8.80 12.67 -3.27
C ASP A 111 -8.27 12.11 -4.60
N ALA A 112 -8.06 12.99 -5.58
CA ALA A 112 -7.47 12.63 -6.86
C ALA A 112 -6.08 12.01 -6.68
N PHE A 113 -5.24 12.63 -5.83
CA PHE A 113 -3.93 12.08 -5.50
C PHE A 113 -4.02 10.69 -4.85
N PHE A 114 -4.95 10.51 -3.90
CA PHE A 114 -5.15 9.23 -3.22
C PHE A 114 -5.61 8.15 -4.19
N ILE A 115 -6.68 8.40 -4.92
CA ILE A 115 -7.26 7.44 -5.88
C ILE A 115 -6.27 7.08 -6.99
N LYS A 116 -5.58 8.06 -7.56
CA LYS A 116 -4.54 7.81 -8.56
C LYS A 116 -3.43 6.92 -8.02
N SER A 117 -3.07 7.11 -6.75
CA SER A 117 -2.05 6.29 -6.08
C SER A 117 -2.52 4.85 -5.86
N VAL A 118 -3.78 4.66 -5.45
CA VAL A 118 -4.37 3.33 -5.25
C VAL A 118 -4.53 2.62 -6.60
N ARG A 119 -5.12 3.28 -7.60
CA ARG A 119 -5.36 2.67 -8.90
C ARG A 119 -4.07 2.19 -9.57
N TYR A 120 -3.10 3.07 -9.69
CA TYR A 120 -1.94 2.87 -10.56
C TYR A 120 -0.66 2.53 -9.80
N GLY A 121 -0.71 2.54 -8.46
CA GLY A 121 0.47 2.33 -7.65
C GLY A 121 1.46 3.48 -7.72
N LYS A 122 2.68 3.23 -7.25
CA LYS A 122 3.82 4.15 -7.30
C LYS A 122 5.07 3.44 -7.77
N GLN A 123 5.67 3.98 -8.80
CA GLN A 123 6.95 3.53 -9.31
C GLN A 123 7.95 4.69 -9.32
N LYS A 124 9.18 4.41 -8.96
CA LYS A 124 10.28 5.38 -9.01
C LYS A 124 11.56 4.65 -9.43
N PHE A 125 12.24 5.20 -10.43
CA PHE A 125 13.48 4.61 -10.98
C PHE A 125 13.33 3.13 -11.39
N GLY A 126 12.19 2.75 -11.98
CA GLY A 126 11.92 1.36 -12.38
C GLY A 126 11.52 0.42 -11.24
N ILE A 127 11.54 0.88 -9.99
CA ILE A 127 11.19 0.08 -8.81
C ILE A 127 9.74 0.39 -8.41
N VAL A 128 8.95 -0.66 -8.24
CA VAL A 128 7.57 -0.56 -7.73
C VAL A 128 7.63 -0.40 -6.21
N HIS A 129 7.23 0.79 -5.72
CA HIS A 129 7.15 1.10 -4.30
C HIS A 129 5.75 0.83 -3.72
N MET A 130 4.73 0.97 -4.52
CA MET A 130 3.35 0.61 -4.19
C MET A 130 2.75 -0.06 -5.43
N PRO A 131 2.25 -1.28 -5.31
CA PRO A 131 1.63 -1.95 -6.44
C PRO A 131 0.28 -1.32 -6.80
N PRO A 132 -0.18 -1.43 -8.08
CA PRO A 132 -1.50 -0.95 -8.49
C PRO A 132 -2.59 -1.85 -7.94
N TRP A 133 -3.72 -1.25 -7.54
CA TRP A 133 -4.87 -1.97 -6.99
C TRP A 133 -6.09 -1.98 -7.92
N GLU A 134 -6.02 -1.34 -9.08
CA GLU A 134 -7.06 -1.42 -10.10
C GLU A 134 -7.24 -2.87 -10.54
N GLY A 135 -8.49 -3.33 -10.61
CA GLY A 135 -8.81 -4.74 -10.85
C GLY A 135 -8.83 -5.64 -9.60
N LEU A 136 -8.21 -5.23 -8.49
CA LEU A 136 -8.27 -5.94 -7.21
C LEU A 136 -9.26 -5.30 -6.22
N LEU A 137 -9.37 -3.98 -6.23
CA LEU A 137 -10.32 -3.22 -5.44
C LEU A 137 -11.41 -2.64 -6.33
N ALA A 138 -12.66 -2.75 -5.87
CA ALA A 138 -13.76 -2.00 -6.43
C ALA A 138 -13.67 -0.50 -6.06
N PRO A 139 -14.15 0.43 -6.91
CA PRO A 139 -14.05 1.86 -6.64
C PRO A 139 -14.66 2.28 -5.30
N GLU A 140 -15.82 1.76 -4.94
CA GLU A 140 -16.50 2.04 -3.67
C GLU A 140 -15.63 1.67 -2.46
N LEU A 141 -14.90 0.56 -2.52
CA LEU A 141 -14.00 0.16 -1.45
C LEU A 141 -12.78 1.06 -1.37
N ALA A 142 -12.27 1.54 -2.51
CA ALA A 142 -11.18 2.52 -2.52
C ALA A 142 -11.63 3.86 -1.92
N TRP A 143 -12.87 4.29 -2.14
CA TRP A 143 -13.44 5.48 -1.50
C TRP A 143 -13.69 5.28 -0.01
N ALA A 144 -14.09 4.09 0.41
CA ALA A 144 -14.19 3.72 1.83
C ALA A 144 -12.81 3.78 2.51
N LEU A 145 -11.75 3.26 1.87
CA LEU A 145 -10.36 3.40 2.32
C LEU A 145 -9.97 4.88 2.47
N ARG A 146 -10.33 5.73 1.50
CA ARG A 146 -10.06 7.17 1.56
C ARG A 146 -10.77 7.84 2.74
N SER A 147 -12.05 7.48 2.97
CA SER A 147 -12.84 7.98 4.11
C SER A 147 -12.22 7.58 5.45
N PHE A 148 -11.76 6.34 5.58
CA PHE A 148 -11.03 5.90 6.77
C PHE A 148 -9.74 6.70 6.98
N VAL A 149 -8.86 6.78 5.97
CA VAL A 149 -7.59 7.51 6.08
C VAL A 149 -7.78 8.98 6.47
N GLU A 150 -8.86 9.60 5.99
CA GLU A 150 -9.21 10.98 6.32
C GLU A 150 -9.62 11.16 7.78
N THR A 151 -10.28 10.16 8.37
CA THR A 151 -10.76 10.17 9.75
C THR A 151 -9.81 9.50 10.74
N ALA A 152 -8.84 8.73 10.27
CA ALA A 152 -7.89 8.02 11.11
C ALA A 152 -7.22 8.96 12.13
N PRO A 153 -7.01 8.52 13.38
CA PRO A 153 -6.46 9.35 14.44
C PRO A 153 -5.11 9.95 14.03
N LYS A 154 -5.03 11.27 14.06
CA LYS A 154 -3.79 12.01 13.77
C LYS A 154 -2.99 12.07 15.06
N GLY A 155 -2.18 11.02 15.31
CA GLY A 155 -1.32 10.97 16.47
C GLY A 155 -0.35 12.13 16.43
N THR A 156 -0.24 12.86 17.53
CA THR A 156 0.95 13.62 17.91
C THR A 156 2.08 12.59 17.93
N GLY A 157 3.08 12.75 17.07
CA GLY A 157 4.16 11.78 16.94
C GLY A 157 4.88 11.58 18.27
N ILE A 158 4.74 10.43 18.83
CA ILE A 158 5.22 9.83 20.06
C ILE A 158 3.99 9.52 20.94
N GLN A 159 3.31 8.43 20.67
CA GLN A 159 2.63 7.77 21.77
C GLN A 159 3.74 7.19 22.65
N SER A 160 3.94 7.81 23.80
CA SER A 160 4.69 7.23 24.91
C SER A 160 4.26 5.77 25.06
N LEU A 161 5.22 4.87 24.99
CA LEU A 161 5.07 3.53 25.52
C LEU A 161 4.73 3.71 26.99
N SER A 162 3.46 3.67 27.34
CA SER A 162 3.06 3.47 28.73
C SER A 162 3.60 2.09 29.10
N PRO A 163 4.51 1.99 30.05
CA PRO A 163 4.89 0.69 30.60
C PRO A 163 3.66 0.18 31.31
N THR A 164 3.02 -0.81 30.71
CA THR A 164 1.97 -1.60 31.36
C THR A 164 2.51 -2.10 32.67
N ALA A 165 1.80 -1.78 33.73
CA ALA A 165 2.01 -2.23 35.07
C ALA A 165 2.58 -3.66 35.12
N ALA A 166 3.83 -3.77 35.56
CA ALA A 166 4.36 -5.01 36.06
C ALA A 166 3.75 -5.23 37.45
N ALA A 167 2.92 -6.25 37.48
CA ALA A 167 2.69 -7.19 38.58
C ALA A 167 2.89 -6.72 40.03
N THR A 168 1.79 -6.58 40.69
CA THR A 168 1.66 -6.86 42.13
C THR A 168 1.74 -8.38 42.33
N GLN A 169 2.74 -8.86 42.94
CA GLN A 169 2.81 -9.98 43.90
C GLN A 169 4.01 -9.72 44.75
#